data_0ba0997c430433e4434ddbd3aaa6d29b
#
_entry.id   0ba0997c430433e4434ddbd3aaa6d29b
#
_cell.length_a   1.000
_cell.length_b   1.000
_cell.length_c   1.000
_cell.angle_alpha   90.00
_cell.angle_beta   90.00
_cell.angle_gamma   90.00
#
_symmetry.space_group_name_H-M   'P 1'
#
loop_
_entity.id
_entity.type
_entity.pdbx_description
1 polymer ?
#
loop_
_entity_poly.entity_id
_entity_poly.type
_entity_poly.pdbx_seq_one_letter_code
_entity_poly.pdbx_strand_id
1 'polypeptide(L)'
;SFTRVLVFDRYFSVDNLAVFFFSADDPDGPVIQAIKLLKREFPSLYIMCDVCLCEYTDHGHCGILNDDGLLKREPSVLRIGAVAVNYAKAGAHCVAPSDMMDGRIKEIKLGLIAAKLENKVLVMSYLAKFLGSLYGPFRDIAGLAPSHGDRKLYQLPSGGAGLARRALVRDIEEGADAFIVKPSTFYLDIVNEALKICKDFPLAVYQVSGEYAMLHAAAEKGVADLKAIAFESHNGFLRAGARLFISYFTPEFLEWLDEE
;
A
#
# COMPACT_ATOMS: atom_id res chain seq x y z
N SER A 1 10.90 10.21 19.17
CA SER A 1 10.12 11.11 18.30
C SER A 1 9.39 10.27 17.27
N PHE A 2 8.08 10.29 17.26
CA PHE A 2 7.28 9.60 16.24
C PHE A 2 7.24 10.48 15.00
N THR A 3 7.72 9.95 13.88
CA THR A 3 7.53 10.60 12.57
C THR A 3 6.13 10.28 12.08
N ARG A 4 5.28 11.28 11.95
CA ARG A 4 3.93 11.12 11.41
C ARG A 4 4.04 10.89 9.90
N VAL A 5 3.59 9.73 9.44
CA VAL A 5 3.53 9.37 8.02
C VAL A 5 2.05 9.27 7.65
N LEU A 6 1.64 10.05 6.66
CA LEU A 6 0.32 9.93 6.09
C LEU A 6 0.40 9.06 4.83
N VAL A 7 -0.27 7.91 4.86
CA VAL A 7 -0.44 7.08 3.67
C VAL A 7 -1.75 7.47 3.02
N PHE A 8 -1.69 7.99 1.80
CA PHE A 8 -2.85 8.15 0.97
C PHE A 8 -3.17 6.83 0.30
N ASP A 9 -4.18 6.17 0.84
CA ASP A 9 -5.05 5.31 0.08
C ASP A 9 -6.35 6.09 -0.09
N ARG A 10 -6.93 6.14 -1.24
CA ARG A 10 -7.95 7.07 -1.70
C ARG A 10 -9.20 7.12 -0.82
N TYR A 11 -9.69 8.32 -0.51
CA TYR A 11 -11.08 8.58 -0.14
C TYR A 11 -11.56 9.87 -0.80
N PHE A 12 -12.03 9.79 -2.04
CA PHE A 12 -13.00 10.75 -2.58
C PHE A 12 -13.91 9.99 -3.56
N SER A 13 -15.15 9.77 -3.15
CA SER A 13 -16.24 9.44 -4.05
C SER A 13 -16.43 10.60 -5.01
N VAL A 14 -16.12 10.40 -6.28
CA VAL A 14 -16.53 11.29 -7.34
C VAL A 14 -17.66 10.58 -8.05
N ASP A 15 -18.90 10.96 -7.72
CA ASP A 15 -20.06 10.53 -8.45
C ASP A 15 -19.91 10.91 -9.94
N ASN A 16 -20.00 9.91 -10.84
CA ASN A 16 -20.19 10.06 -12.27
C ASN A 16 -19.05 10.62 -13.15
N LEU A 17 -17.78 10.30 -12.89
CA LEU A 17 -16.77 10.46 -13.94
C LEU A 17 -16.44 9.12 -14.59
N ALA A 18 -16.57 9.08 -15.92
CA ALA A 18 -16.05 7.96 -16.71
C ALA A 18 -14.59 7.72 -16.33
N VAL A 19 -14.33 6.55 -15.77
CA VAL A 19 -13.01 6.21 -15.19
C VAL A 19 -12.08 5.85 -16.33
N PHE A 20 -11.23 6.79 -16.73
CA PHE A 20 -10.17 6.54 -17.70
C PHE A 20 -8.84 6.27 -16.97
N PHE A 21 -8.07 5.32 -17.47
CA PHE A 21 -6.69 5.02 -17.00
C PHE A 21 -5.77 6.24 -16.88
N PHE A 22 -6.12 7.34 -17.55
CA PHE A 22 -5.35 8.57 -17.58
C PHE A 22 -5.62 9.51 -16.40
N SER A 23 -6.63 9.24 -15.56
CA SER A 23 -7.01 10.14 -14.46
C SER A 23 -6.22 9.89 -13.16
N ALA A 24 -5.47 8.79 -13.04
CA ALA A 24 -4.70 8.47 -11.83
C ALA A 24 -3.71 9.57 -11.43
N ASP A 25 -3.09 10.19 -12.41
CA ASP A 25 -2.08 11.25 -12.25
C ASP A 25 -2.48 12.56 -12.95
N ASP A 26 -3.79 12.77 -13.14
CA ASP A 26 -4.32 14.03 -13.61
C ASP A 26 -3.83 15.17 -12.70
N PRO A 27 -3.21 16.22 -13.25
CA PRO A 27 -2.74 17.37 -12.46
C PRO A 27 -3.83 18.04 -11.62
N ASP A 28 -5.08 17.96 -12.04
CA ASP A 28 -6.25 18.48 -11.36
C ASP A 28 -7.02 17.38 -10.59
N GLY A 29 -6.52 16.14 -10.67
CA GLY A 29 -7.09 14.98 -9.99
C GLY A 29 -6.85 15.00 -8.47
N PRO A 30 -7.67 14.23 -7.72
CA PRO A 30 -7.71 14.33 -6.26
C PRO A 30 -6.37 14.01 -5.59
N VAL A 31 -5.62 13.00 -6.07
CA VAL A 31 -4.36 12.60 -5.45
C VAL A 31 -3.29 13.66 -5.63
N ILE A 32 -3.11 14.18 -6.84
CA ILE A 32 -2.13 15.24 -7.12
C ILE A 32 -2.47 16.52 -6.32
N GLN A 33 -3.74 16.90 -6.26
CA GLN A 33 -4.18 18.07 -5.48
C GLN A 33 -3.98 17.84 -3.97
N ALA A 34 -4.25 16.64 -3.47
CA ALA A 34 -4.03 16.30 -2.06
C ALA A 34 -2.53 16.35 -1.69
N ILE A 35 -1.63 15.81 -2.53
CA ILE A 35 -0.19 15.89 -2.32
C ILE A 35 0.27 17.35 -2.22
N LYS A 36 -0.14 18.20 -3.16
CA LYS A 36 0.20 19.63 -3.19
C LYS A 36 -0.34 20.35 -1.95
N LEU A 37 -1.59 20.09 -1.57
CA LEU A 37 -2.24 20.67 -0.39
C LEU A 37 -1.49 20.29 0.89
N LEU A 38 -1.25 19.01 1.11
CA LEU A 38 -0.57 18.52 2.32
C LEU A 38 0.84 19.06 2.44
N LYS A 39 1.57 19.10 1.32
CA LYS A 39 2.92 19.65 1.30
C LYS A 39 2.94 21.14 1.66
N ARG A 40 1.90 21.89 1.28
CA ARG A 40 1.74 23.31 1.61
C ARG A 40 1.35 23.53 3.07
N GLU A 41 0.31 22.80 3.53
CA GLU A 41 -0.25 23.01 4.88
C GLU A 41 0.58 22.33 5.97
N PHE A 42 1.26 21.21 5.65
CA PHE A 42 2.03 20.41 6.60
C PHE A 42 3.43 20.12 6.06
N PRO A 43 4.34 21.13 5.98
CA PRO A 43 5.65 20.98 5.33
C PRO A 43 6.56 19.92 5.96
N SER A 44 6.34 19.60 7.25
CA SER A 44 7.10 18.56 7.97
C SER A 44 6.51 17.15 7.85
N LEU A 45 5.34 17.01 7.22
CA LEU A 45 4.69 15.71 7.06
C LEU A 45 5.40 14.90 5.96
N TYR A 46 5.73 13.65 6.29
CA TYR A 46 6.23 12.72 5.29
C TYR A 46 5.07 12.11 4.51
N ILE A 47 4.99 12.40 3.21
CA ILE A 47 3.88 11.99 2.35
C ILE A 47 4.29 10.72 1.61
N MET A 48 3.57 9.62 1.87
CA MET A 48 3.69 8.35 1.17
C MET A 48 2.39 8.09 0.39
N CYS A 49 2.52 7.79 -0.90
CA CYS A 49 1.38 7.53 -1.77
C CYS A 49 1.35 6.07 -2.21
N ASP A 50 0.23 5.40 -2.00
CA ASP A 50 -0.06 4.15 -2.72
C ASP A 50 -0.15 4.44 -4.22
N VAL A 51 0.37 3.55 -5.04
CA VAL A 51 0.31 3.65 -6.50
C VAL A 51 -0.37 2.42 -7.05
N CYS A 52 -1.58 2.59 -7.54
CA CYS A 52 -2.36 1.53 -8.15
C CYS A 52 -3.26 2.10 -9.25
N LEU A 53 -3.77 1.24 -10.12
CA LEU A 53 -4.73 1.60 -11.17
C LEU A 53 -6.15 1.16 -10.85
N CYS A 54 -6.39 0.38 -9.79
CA CYS A 54 -7.70 -0.20 -9.52
C CYS A 54 -8.82 0.83 -9.29
N GLU A 55 -8.49 2.01 -8.78
CA GLU A 55 -9.43 3.12 -8.61
C GLU A 55 -9.76 3.84 -9.92
N TYR A 56 -8.98 3.59 -10.97
CA TYR A 56 -9.04 4.30 -12.25
C TYR A 56 -9.37 3.35 -13.40
N THR A 57 -9.91 2.18 -13.08
CA THR A 57 -10.37 1.17 -14.04
C THR A 57 -11.85 0.85 -13.78
N ASP A 58 -12.64 0.73 -14.84
CA ASP A 58 -14.05 0.33 -14.78
C ASP A 58 -14.25 -1.10 -14.25
N HIS A 59 -13.24 -1.94 -14.43
CA HIS A 59 -13.24 -3.33 -13.98
C HIS A 59 -12.62 -3.55 -12.59
N GLY A 60 -12.05 -2.53 -11.92
CA GLY A 60 -11.48 -2.61 -10.57
C GLY A 60 -10.20 -3.45 -10.43
N HIS A 61 -9.55 -3.84 -11.52
CA HIS A 61 -8.24 -4.51 -11.49
C HIS A 61 -7.08 -3.51 -11.46
N CYS A 62 -5.94 -3.94 -10.89
CA CYS A 62 -4.76 -3.09 -10.67
C CYS A 62 -3.92 -2.85 -11.93
N GLY A 63 -4.40 -3.22 -13.12
CA GLY A 63 -3.69 -3.05 -14.38
C GLY A 63 -4.60 -3.10 -15.58
N ILE A 64 -4.02 -2.97 -16.76
CA ILE A 64 -4.70 -2.96 -18.05
C ILE A 64 -5.02 -4.41 -18.44
N LEU A 65 -6.26 -4.68 -18.82
CA LEU A 65 -6.70 -5.99 -19.29
C LEU A 65 -6.68 -6.08 -20.82
N ASN A 66 -6.55 -7.29 -21.37
CA ASN A 66 -6.84 -7.60 -22.76
C ASN A 66 -8.33 -7.94 -22.93
N ASP A 67 -8.73 -8.24 -24.16
CA ASP A 67 -10.12 -8.57 -24.49
C ASP A 67 -10.60 -9.90 -23.85
N ASP A 68 -9.66 -10.78 -23.47
CA ASP A 68 -9.93 -12.03 -22.74
C ASP A 68 -9.99 -11.83 -21.21
N GLY A 69 -9.87 -10.59 -20.71
CA GLY A 69 -9.86 -10.27 -19.29
C GLY A 69 -8.54 -10.59 -18.58
N LEU A 70 -7.48 -10.91 -19.30
CA LEU A 70 -6.16 -11.17 -18.75
C LEU A 70 -5.33 -9.89 -18.64
N LEU A 71 -4.47 -9.81 -17.63
CA LEU A 71 -3.62 -8.67 -17.38
C LEU A 71 -2.54 -8.51 -18.47
N LYS A 72 -2.47 -7.34 -19.10
CA LYS A 72 -1.36 -6.91 -19.95
C LYS A 72 -0.25 -6.34 -19.07
N ARG A 73 0.72 -7.16 -18.70
CA ARG A 73 1.77 -6.79 -17.73
C ARG A 73 2.57 -5.56 -18.18
N GLU A 74 3.16 -5.59 -19.36
CA GLU A 74 4.07 -4.53 -19.83
C GLU A 74 3.42 -3.14 -19.87
N PRO A 75 2.27 -2.91 -20.57
CA PRO A 75 1.64 -1.60 -20.55
C PRO A 75 1.14 -1.18 -19.15
N SER A 76 0.77 -2.15 -18.28
CA SER A 76 0.38 -1.85 -16.91
C SER A 76 1.57 -1.34 -16.08
N VAL A 77 2.72 -2.00 -16.18
CA VAL A 77 3.95 -1.61 -15.47
C VAL A 77 4.44 -0.23 -15.93
N LEU A 78 4.43 0.05 -17.23
CA LEU A 78 4.76 1.37 -17.77
C LEU A 78 3.81 2.45 -17.22
N ARG A 79 2.52 2.15 -17.14
CA ARG A 79 1.53 3.10 -16.63
C ARG A 79 1.69 3.35 -15.11
N ILE A 80 1.93 2.31 -14.31
CA ILE A 80 2.26 2.43 -12.88
C ILE A 80 3.51 3.29 -12.69
N GLY A 81 4.56 3.07 -13.50
CA GLY A 81 5.77 3.88 -13.48
C GLY A 81 5.49 5.37 -13.72
N ALA A 82 4.68 5.69 -14.73
CA ALA A 82 4.30 7.07 -15.06
C ALA A 82 3.53 7.74 -13.90
N VAL A 83 2.54 7.04 -13.30
CA VAL A 83 1.77 7.55 -12.16
C VAL A 83 2.68 7.84 -10.97
N ALA A 84 3.55 6.89 -10.60
CA ALA A 84 4.48 7.04 -9.50
C ALA A 84 5.39 8.27 -9.67
N VAL A 85 5.93 8.47 -10.89
CA VAL A 85 6.78 9.62 -11.20
C VAL A 85 6.01 10.94 -11.10
N ASN A 86 4.75 10.97 -11.51
CA ASN A 86 3.93 12.19 -11.43
C ASN A 86 3.52 12.50 -9.97
N TYR A 87 3.26 11.50 -9.13
CA TYR A 87 3.10 11.70 -7.68
C TYR A 87 4.39 12.25 -7.04
N ALA A 88 5.55 11.70 -7.43
CA ALA A 88 6.85 12.20 -6.99
C ALA A 88 7.09 13.67 -7.39
N LYS A 89 6.78 14.04 -8.64
CA LYS A 89 6.84 15.44 -9.12
C LYS A 89 5.89 16.36 -8.37
N ALA A 90 4.72 15.88 -7.97
CA ALA A 90 3.75 16.66 -7.17
C ALA A 90 4.24 16.90 -5.74
N GLY A 91 5.18 16.10 -5.24
CA GLY A 91 5.84 16.30 -3.96
C GLY A 91 5.71 15.14 -2.97
N ALA A 92 5.29 13.97 -3.41
CA ALA A 92 5.37 12.75 -2.61
C ALA A 92 6.84 12.47 -2.23
N HIS A 93 7.06 12.05 -0.98
CA HIS A 93 8.37 11.65 -0.48
C HIS A 93 8.64 10.16 -0.66
N CYS A 94 7.57 9.37 -0.79
CA CYS A 94 7.60 7.94 -1.05
C CYS A 94 6.46 7.54 -1.97
N VAL A 95 6.75 6.64 -2.92
CA VAL A 95 5.75 5.99 -3.75
C VAL A 95 5.73 4.49 -3.45
N ALA A 96 4.54 3.93 -3.24
CA ALA A 96 4.35 2.56 -2.78
C ALA A 96 3.45 1.77 -3.75
N PRO A 97 3.99 1.15 -4.81
CA PRO A 97 3.21 0.43 -5.80
C PRO A 97 2.61 -0.85 -5.23
N SER A 98 1.29 -0.94 -5.22
CA SER A 98 0.51 -2.03 -4.62
C SER A 98 -0.13 -2.99 -5.63
N ASP A 99 0.21 -2.85 -6.89
CA ASP A 99 -0.29 -3.65 -8.01
C ASP A 99 0.26 -5.08 -8.08
N MET A 100 1.43 -5.34 -7.50
CA MET A 100 2.13 -6.62 -7.42
C MET A 100 2.73 -7.15 -8.73
N MET A 101 2.80 -6.36 -9.80
CA MET A 101 3.35 -6.82 -11.08
C MET A 101 4.89 -6.85 -11.07
N ASP A 102 5.46 -7.88 -11.68
CA ASP A 102 6.91 -8.01 -11.85
C ASP A 102 7.46 -6.91 -12.77
N GLY A 103 8.56 -6.28 -12.37
CA GLY A 103 9.21 -5.21 -13.13
C GLY A 103 8.77 -3.79 -12.75
N ARG A 104 7.72 -3.64 -11.93
CA ARG A 104 7.17 -2.32 -11.56
C ARG A 104 8.13 -1.46 -10.76
N ILE A 105 8.89 -2.06 -9.84
CA ILE A 105 9.87 -1.33 -9.03
C ILE A 105 10.98 -0.78 -9.91
N LYS A 106 11.52 -1.62 -10.80
CA LYS A 106 12.55 -1.20 -11.76
C LYS A 106 12.05 -0.06 -12.66
N GLU A 107 10.83 -0.16 -13.18
CA GLU A 107 10.25 0.89 -14.03
C GLU A 107 10.13 2.22 -13.30
N ILE A 108 9.63 2.21 -12.06
CA ILE A 108 9.53 3.41 -11.22
C ILE A 108 10.93 4.00 -10.98
N LYS A 109 11.92 3.18 -10.61
CA LYS A 109 13.31 3.65 -10.37
C LYS A 109 13.90 4.31 -11.62
N LEU A 110 13.72 3.71 -12.79
CA LEU A 110 14.17 4.30 -14.05
C LEU A 110 13.45 5.62 -14.36
N GLY A 111 12.15 5.69 -14.12
CA GLY A 111 11.38 6.92 -14.28
C GLY A 111 11.81 8.04 -13.32
N LEU A 112 12.11 7.72 -12.07
CA LEU A 112 12.64 8.68 -11.08
C LEU A 112 14.03 9.19 -11.49
N ILE A 113 14.91 8.33 -12.00
CA ILE A 113 16.24 8.72 -12.53
C ILE A 113 16.05 9.70 -13.70
N ALA A 114 15.20 9.36 -14.66
CA ALA A 114 14.92 10.24 -15.81
C ALA A 114 14.33 11.59 -15.39
N ALA A 115 13.57 11.62 -14.29
CA ALA A 115 13.00 12.84 -13.71
C ALA A 115 13.97 13.59 -12.75
N LYS A 116 15.17 13.07 -12.47
CA LYS A 116 16.17 13.59 -11.49
C LYS A 116 15.60 13.65 -10.07
N LEU A 117 14.82 12.64 -9.70
CA LEU A 117 14.16 12.48 -8.39
C LEU A 117 14.68 11.25 -7.60
N GLU A 118 15.62 10.49 -8.13
CA GLU A 118 16.15 9.24 -7.58
C GLU A 118 16.70 9.35 -6.16
N ASN A 119 17.23 10.53 -5.80
CA ASN A 119 17.79 10.81 -4.47
C ASN A 119 16.81 11.57 -3.55
N LYS A 120 15.56 11.75 -3.97
CA LYS A 120 14.56 12.54 -3.25
C LYS A 120 13.32 11.77 -2.87
N VAL A 121 13.04 10.66 -3.58
CA VAL A 121 11.78 9.88 -3.43
C VAL A 121 12.13 8.42 -3.24
N LEU A 122 11.62 7.85 -2.15
CA LEU A 122 11.76 6.42 -1.86
C LEU A 122 10.73 5.60 -2.64
N VAL A 123 11.11 4.38 -2.99
CA VAL A 123 10.20 3.38 -3.56
C VAL A 123 9.99 2.29 -2.53
N MET A 124 8.78 2.22 -1.96
CA MET A 124 8.41 1.21 -0.97
C MET A 124 7.57 0.12 -1.63
N SER A 125 8.14 -1.07 -1.78
CA SER A 125 7.45 -2.19 -2.42
C SER A 125 6.44 -2.84 -1.49
N TYR A 126 5.22 -3.09 -1.97
CA TYR A 126 4.36 -4.13 -1.42
C TYR A 126 4.95 -5.50 -1.81
N LEU A 127 5.95 -5.93 -1.07
CA LEU A 127 6.69 -7.18 -1.37
C LEU A 127 5.78 -8.41 -1.31
N ALA A 128 4.85 -8.43 -0.35
CA ALA A 128 3.95 -9.54 -0.11
C ALA A 128 2.54 -9.03 0.19
N LYS A 129 1.75 -8.85 -0.84
CA LYS A 129 0.32 -8.54 -0.74
C LYS A 129 -0.46 -9.81 -1.03
N PHE A 130 -0.97 -10.42 0.04
CA PHE A 130 -1.73 -11.65 -0.06
C PHE A 130 -3.19 -11.40 -0.38
N LEU A 131 -3.78 -12.28 -1.17
CA LEU A 131 -5.21 -12.36 -1.33
C LEU A 131 -5.83 -12.82 0.00
N GLY A 132 -6.79 -12.04 0.53
CA GLY A 132 -7.40 -12.35 1.82
C GLY A 132 -8.85 -11.88 1.91
N SER A 133 -9.59 -12.46 2.86
CA SER A 133 -10.98 -12.11 3.19
C SER A 133 -11.11 -10.80 3.98
N LEU A 134 -10.03 -10.35 4.62
CA LEU A 134 -10.04 -9.19 5.52
C LEU A 134 -9.96 -7.82 4.81
N TYR A 135 -10.07 -7.79 3.48
CA TYR A 135 -10.20 -6.55 2.72
C TYR A 135 -11.66 -6.07 2.55
N GLY A 136 -12.65 -6.86 3.01
CA GLY A 136 -14.07 -6.61 2.78
C GLY A 136 -14.49 -5.18 3.08
N PRO A 137 -14.36 -4.67 4.32
CA PRO A 137 -14.84 -3.35 4.68
C PRO A 137 -14.28 -2.22 3.79
N PHE A 138 -13.00 -2.30 3.43
CA PHE A 138 -12.38 -1.33 2.51
C PHE A 138 -12.95 -1.44 1.09
N ARG A 139 -13.08 -2.66 0.56
CA ARG A 139 -13.58 -2.86 -0.81
C ARG A 139 -15.02 -2.40 -0.96
N ASP A 140 -15.84 -2.64 0.05
CA ASP A 140 -17.25 -2.25 0.05
C ASP A 140 -17.40 -0.73 0.04
N ILE A 141 -16.65 -0.02 0.88
CA ILE A 141 -16.70 1.44 0.98
C ILE A 141 -16.07 2.10 -0.26
N ALA A 142 -14.96 1.56 -0.74
CA ALA A 142 -14.23 2.13 -1.87
C ALA A 142 -14.80 1.75 -3.25
N GLY A 143 -15.81 0.86 -3.31
CA GLY A 143 -16.36 0.37 -4.58
C GLY A 143 -15.34 -0.38 -5.43
N LEU A 144 -14.33 -1.01 -4.81
CA LEU A 144 -13.18 -1.61 -5.48
C LEU A 144 -13.27 -3.15 -5.63
N ALA A 145 -14.45 -3.73 -5.50
CA ALA A 145 -14.65 -5.12 -5.87
C ALA A 145 -14.44 -5.26 -7.39
N PRO A 146 -13.60 -6.20 -7.87
CA PRO A 146 -13.48 -6.46 -9.30
C PRO A 146 -14.86 -6.77 -9.90
N SER A 147 -15.21 -6.12 -11.02
CA SER A 147 -16.48 -6.34 -11.71
C SER A 147 -16.57 -7.75 -12.31
N HIS A 148 -15.42 -8.37 -12.60
CA HIS A 148 -15.31 -9.75 -13.07
C HIS A 148 -14.06 -10.41 -12.53
N GLY A 149 -14.08 -11.74 -12.32
CA GLY A 149 -12.94 -12.53 -11.84
C GLY A 149 -12.51 -12.17 -10.42
N ASP A 150 -11.25 -12.38 -10.15
CA ASP A 150 -10.63 -12.06 -8.86
C ASP A 150 -9.18 -11.58 -9.04
N ARG A 151 -8.51 -11.21 -7.96
CA ARG A 151 -7.14 -10.70 -7.97
C ARG A 151 -6.06 -11.80 -7.86
N LYS A 152 -6.41 -13.08 -8.02
CA LYS A 152 -5.46 -14.21 -7.93
C LYS A 152 -4.37 -14.19 -8.99
N LEU A 153 -4.57 -13.46 -10.08
CA LEU A 153 -3.58 -13.32 -11.15
C LEU A 153 -2.31 -12.58 -10.71
N TYR A 154 -2.39 -11.73 -9.67
CA TYR A 154 -1.27 -10.88 -9.25
C TYR A 154 -1.11 -10.74 -7.74
N GLN A 155 -2.14 -10.99 -6.92
CA GLN A 155 -1.97 -11.10 -5.46
C GLN A 155 -1.55 -12.51 -5.07
N LEU A 156 -0.73 -12.62 -4.03
CA LEU A 156 -0.22 -13.90 -3.57
C LEU A 156 -1.33 -14.74 -2.92
N PRO A 157 -1.39 -16.05 -3.17
CA PRO A 157 -2.29 -16.93 -2.44
C PRO A 157 -1.90 -16.96 -0.95
N SER A 158 -2.88 -17.04 -0.05
CA SER A 158 -2.66 -16.95 1.41
C SER A 158 -1.64 -17.96 1.95
N GLY A 159 -1.50 -19.13 1.36
CA GLY A 159 -0.47 -20.13 1.70
C GLY A 159 0.87 -19.98 0.96
N GLY A 160 1.06 -18.90 0.19
CA GLY A 160 2.18 -18.75 -0.75
C GLY A 160 3.47 -18.17 -0.17
N ALA A 161 3.98 -18.64 0.96
CA ALA A 161 5.20 -18.13 1.59
C ALA A 161 6.42 -18.13 0.64
N GLY A 162 6.59 -19.18 -0.17
CA GLY A 162 7.67 -19.25 -1.16
C GLY A 162 7.58 -18.18 -2.25
N LEU A 163 6.35 -17.79 -2.64
CA LEU A 163 6.12 -16.71 -3.60
C LEU A 163 6.46 -15.35 -3.00
N ALA A 164 6.14 -15.14 -1.71
CA ALA A 164 6.51 -13.92 -0.98
C ALA A 164 8.04 -13.75 -0.92
N ARG A 165 8.79 -14.81 -0.63
CA ARG A 165 10.26 -14.77 -0.64
C ARG A 165 10.82 -14.40 -2.01
N ARG A 166 10.29 -15.01 -3.07
CA ARG A 166 10.72 -14.70 -4.45
C ARG A 166 10.41 -13.25 -4.85
N ALA A 167 9.23 -12.76 -4.47
CA ALA A 167 8.84 -11.37 -4.72
C ALA A 167 9.79 -10.40 -3.99
N LEU A 168 10.15 -10.69 -2.73
CA LEU A 168 11.08 -9.86 -1.97
C LEU A 168 12.45 -9.78 -2.63
N VAL A 169 13.05 -10.92 -2.99
CA VAL A 169 14.36 -10.95 -3.66
C VAL A 169 14.33 -10.18 -4.97
N ARG A 170 13.31 -10.40 -5.79
CA ARG A 170 13.10 -9.66 -7.04
C ARG A 170 13.01 -8.15 -6.79
N ASP A 171 12.19 -7.72 -5.84
CA ASP A 171 11.95 -6.29 -5.61
C ASP A 171 13.20 -5.58 -5.02
N ILE A 172 14.05 -6.31 -4.28
CA ILE A 172 15.39 -5.84 -3.88
C ILE A 172 16.27 -5.64 -5.12
N GLU A 173 16.33 -6.62 -6.02
CA GLU A 173 17.10 -6.56 -7.27
C GLU A 173 16.61 -5.46 -8.21
N GLU A 174 15.31 -5.17 -8.20
CA GLU A 174 14.69 -4.05 -8.93
C GLU A 174 14.97 -2.68 -8.30
N GLY A 175 15.53 -2.63 -7.08
CA GLY A 175 15.99 -1.41 -6.41
C GLY A 175 14.99 -0.78 -5.44
N ALA A 176 14.08 -1.55 -4.83
CA ALA A 176 13.23 -1.05 -3.77
C ALA A 176 14.02 -0.55 -2.56
N ASP A 177 13.57 0.54 -1.94
CA ASP A 177 14.22 1.17 -0.79
C ASP A 177 13.62 0.75 0.56
N ALA A 178 12.39 0.23 0.55
CA ALA A 178 11.66 -0.25 1.73
C ALA A 178 10.56 -1.25 1.31
N PHE A 179 9.99 -1.97 2.30
CA PHE A 179 9.07 -3.08 2.03
C PHE A 179 7.84 -3.06 2.92
N ILE A 180 6.70 -3.56 2.39
CA ILE A 180 5.43 -3.71 3.10
C ILE A 180 4.93 -5.15 2.98
N VAL A 181 4.52 -5.75 4.10
CA VAL A 181 3.72 -6.99 4.15
C VAL A 181 2.25 -6.61 4.39
N LYS A 182 1.34 -7.11 3.56
CA LYS A 182 -0.12 -6.84 3.63
C LYS A 182 -0.92 -8.10 3.30
N PRO A 183 -1.88 -8.51 4.13
CA PRO A 183 -2.21 -8.04 5.48
C PRO A 183 -1.11 -8.36 6.51
N SER A 184 -1.35 -8.06 7.79
CA SER A 184 -0.33 -8.18 8.83
C SER A 184 -0.56 -9.32 9.82
N THR A 185 -1.73 -9.37 10.46
CA THR A 185 -1.96 -10.18 11.67
C THR A 185 -1.74 -11.69 11.44
N PHE A 186 -2.20 -12.22 10.33
CA PHE A 186 -2.04 -13.65 10.01
C PHE A 186 -0.79 -13.98 9.21
N TYR A 187 0.13 -13.01 9.02
CA TYR A 187 1.33 -13.11 8.17
C TYR A 187 2.60 -12.71 8.91
N LEU A 188 2.63 -12.87 10.25
CA LEU A 188 3.80 -12.55 11.08
C LEU A 188 5.01 -13.44 10.77
N ASP A 189 4.77 -14.66 10.32
CA ASP A 189 5.80 -15.57 9.79
C ASP A 189 6.47 -14.96 8.55
N ILE A 190 5.70 -14.38 7.64
CA ILE A 190 6.21 -13.70 6.43
C ILE A 190 6.98 -12.43 6.81
N VAL A 191 6.50 -11.67 7.80
CA VAL A 191 7.23 -10.50 8.33
C VAL A 191 8.59 -10.92 8.87
N ASN A 192 8.64 -12.00 9.64
CA ASN A 192 9.89 -12.52 10.21
C ASN A 192 10.84 -13.09 9.14
N GLU A 193 10.30 -13.77 8.12
CA GLU A 193 11.10 -14.21 6.97
C GLU A 193 11.66 -13.02 6.17
N ALA A 194 10.83 -12.01 5.91
CA ALA A 194 11.23 -10.80 5.21
C ALA A 194 12.37 -10.08 5.95
N LEU A 195 12.27 -9.94 7.28
CA LEU A 195 13.33 -9.34 8.10
C LEU A 195 14.68 -10.05 7.92
N LYS A 196 14.69 -11.39 7.80
CA LYS A 196 15.95 -12.15 7.62
C LYS A 196 16.62 -11.88 6.28
N ILE A 197 15.83 -11.58 5.25
CA ILE A 197 16.32 -11.33 3.88
C ILE A 197 16.67 -9.84 3.71
N CYS A 198 15.82 -8.94 4.18
CA CYS A 198 15.96 -7.49 4.02
C CYS A 198 16.31 -6.77 5.34
N LYS A 199 17.16 -7.35 6.17
CA LYS A 199 17.50 -6.88 7.54
C LYS A 199 17.97 -5.42 7.61
N ASP A 200 18.55 -4.91 6.53
CA ASP A 200 19.12 -3.57 6.43
C ASP A 200 18.15 -2.56 5.80
N PHE A 201 16.92 -2.99 5.48
CA PHE A 201 15.88 -2.16 4.89
C PHE A 201 14.73 -1.90 5.87
N PRO A 202 14.05 -0.74 5.77
CA PRO A 202 12.82 -0.51 6.50
C PRO A 202 11.73 -1.51 6.11
N LEU A 203 11.16 -2.18 7.09
CA LEU A 203 10.07 -3.14 6.91
C LEU A 203 8.80 -2.63 7.58
N ALA A 204 7.75 -2.47 6.78
CA ALA A 204 6.43 -2.08 7.20
C ALA A 204 5.45 -3.25 7.20
N VAL A 205 4.39 -3.13 7.98
CA VAL A 205 3.18 -3.93 7.87
C VAL A 205 1.99 -3.04 7.61
N TYR A 206 1.00 -3.57 6.89
CA TYR A 206 -0.28 -2.92 6.67
C TYR A 206 -1.39 -3.72 7.36
N GLN A 207 -1.89 -3.21 8.48
CA GLN A 207 -3.07 -3.74 9.14
C GLN A 207 -4.31 -3.29 8.37
N VAL A 208 -4.95 -4.24 7.66
CA VAL A 208 -6.06 -3.93 6.77
C VAL A 208 -7.38 -3.70 7.51
N SER A 209 -8.37 -3.15 6.81
CA SER A 209 -9.66 -2.76 7.39
C SER A 209 -10.39 -3.87 8.12
N GLY A 210 -10.35 -5.10 7.62
CA GLY A 210 -10.96 -6.25 8.29
C GLY A 210 -10.20 -6.68 9.55
N GLU A 211 -8.88 -6.49 9.61
CA GLU A 211 -8.11 -6.73 10.84
C GLU A 211 -8.48 -5.70 11.91
N TYR A 212 -8.60 -4.42 11.54
CA TYR A 212 -9.10 -3.36 12.41
C TYR A 212 -10.53 -3.67 12.91
N ALA A 213 -11.46 -3.95 12.00
CA ALA A 213 -12.84 -4.28 12.33
C ALA A 213 -12.96 -5.52 13.23
N MET A 214 -12.10 -6.52 13.06
CA MET A 214 -12.07 -7.73 13.90
C MET A 214 -11.72 -7.40 15.36
N LEU A 215 -10.77 -6.50 15.59
CA LEU A 215 -10.39 -6.07 16.96
C LEU A 215 -11.52 -5.25 17.61
N HIS A 216 -12.17 -4.36 16.86
CA HIS A 216 -13.37 -3.66 17.33
C HIS A 216 -14.50 -4.59 17.69
N ALA A 217 -14.82 -5.57 16.83
CA ALA A 217 -15.85 -6.57 17.10
C ALA A 217 -15.53 -7.41 18.34
N ALA A 218 -14.26 -7.74 18.58
CA ALA A 218 -13.84 -8.44 19.79
C ALA A 218 -14.05 -7.57 21.05
N ALA A 219 -13.73 -6.30 20.98
CA ALA A 219 -13.93 -5.36 22.07
C ALA A 219 -15.43 -5.13 22.37
N GLU A 220 -16.26 -4.93 21.35
CA GLU A 220 -17.71 -4.79 21.46
C GLU A 220 -18.38 -6.01 22.12
N LYS A 221 -17.82 -7.21 21.89
CA LYS A 221 -18.28 -8.46 22.50
C LYS A 221 -17.70 -8.71 23.90
N GLY A 222 -16.89 -7.80 24.44
CA GLY A 222 -16.26 -7.95 25.74
C GLY A 222 -15.16 -9.02 25.80
N VAL A 223 -14.63 -9.44 24.65
CA VAL A 223 -13.53 -10.44 24.59
C VAL A 223 -12.20 -9.83 25.05
N ALA A 224 -11.98 -8.54 24.76
CA ALA A 224 -10.76 -7.82 25.14
C ALA A 224 -11.05 -6.33 25.26
N ASP A 225 -10.20 -5.60 26.00
CA ASP A 225 -10.16 -4.15 25.96
C ASP A 225 -9.56 -3.67 24.61
N LEU A 226 -10.16 -2.65 23.98
CA LEU A 226 -9.77 -2.20 22.65
C LEU A 226 -8.35 -1.65 22.62
N LYS A 227 -8.01 -0.77 23.58
CA LYS A 227 -6.66 -0.18 23.69
C LYS A 227 -5.62 -1.27 23.88
N ALA A 228 -5.87 -2.18 24.84
CA ALA A 228 -4.95 -3.28 25.14
C ALA A 228 -4.72 -4.19 23.93
N ILE A 229 -5.77 -4.66 23.25
CA ILE A 229 -5.62 -5.58 22.12
C ILE A 229 -5.01 -4.90 20.89
N ALA A 230 -5.26 -3.61 20.68
CA ALA A 230 -4.61 -2.81 19.64
C ALA A 230 -3.10 -2.73 19.87
N PHE A 231 -2.66 -2.38 21.09
CA PHE A 231 -1.23 -2.39 21.45
C PHE A 231 -0.61 -3.78 21.37
N GLU A 232 -1.31 -4.84 21.83
CA GLU A 232 -0.80 -6.20 21.75
C GLU A 232 -0.58 -6.64 20.29
N SER A 233 -1.49 -6.31 19.40
CA SER A 233 -1.35 -6.61 17.96
C SER A 233 -0.13 -5.91 17.36
N HIS A 234 0.09 -4.63 17.67
CA HIS A 234 1.24 -3.86 17.19
C HIS A 234 2.57 -4.33 17.81
N ASN A 235 2.56 -4.74 19.09
CA ASN A 235 3.69 -5.39 19.72
C ASN A 235 4.04 -6.73 19.03
N GLY A 236 3.01 -7.44 18.54
CA GLY A 236 3.18 -8.61 17.69
C GLY A 236 3.92 -8.29 16.38
N PHE A 237 3.53 -7.22 15.70
CA PHE A 237 4.20 -6.74 14.48
C PHE A 237 5.65 -6.33 14.75
N LEU A 238 5.87 -5.59 15.83
CA LEU A 238 7.21 -5.14 16.25
C LEU A 238 8.11 -6.34 16.57
N ARG A 239 7.60 -7.33 17.30
CA ARG A 239 8.32 -8.56 17.65
C ARG A 239 8.64 -9.40 16.40
N ALA A 240 7.75 -9.42 15.40
CA ALA A 240 8.01 -10.08 14.12
C ALA A 240 9.08 -9.37 13.28
N GLY A 241 9.34 -8.08 13.54
CA GLY A 241 10.42 -7.32 12.89
C GLY A 241 10.00 -6.07 12.14
N ALA A 242 8.70 -5.78 12.05
CA ALA A 242 8.24 -4.53 11.47
C ALA A 242 8.70 -3.33 12.30
N ARG A 243 8.98 -2.21 11.61
CA ARG A 243 9.38 -0.93 12.22
C ARG A 243 8.45 0.21 11.83
N LEU A 244 7.64 0.00 10.81
CA LEU A 244 6.64 0.93 10.32
C LEU A 244 5.28 0.25 10.32
N PHE A 245 4.26 0.97 10.76
CA PHE A 245 2.90 0.44 10.85
C PHE A 245 1.96 1.34 10.06
N ILE A 246 1.27 0.74 9.10
CA ILE A 246 0.15 1.36 8.39
C ILE A 246 -1.11 0.76 9.00
N SER A 247 -1.87 1.54 9.72
CA SER A 247 -3.00 1.05 10.51
C SER A 247 -4.14 2.05 10.55
N TYR A 248 -5.35 1.53 10.57
CA TYR A 248 -6.55 2.31 10.84
C TYR A 248 -6.63 2.81 12.30
N PHE A 249 -5.86 2.20 13.22
CA PHE A 249 -5.71 2.68 14.59
C PHE A 249 -4.79 3.90 14.75
N THR A 250 -4.27 4.46 13.65
CA THR A 250 -3.30 5.57 13.77
C THR A 250 -3.85 6.77 14.54
N PRO A 251 -5.11 7.24 14.35
CA PRO A 251 -5.66 8.31 15.16
C PRO A 251 -5.69 7.97 16.64
N GLU A 252 -6.24 6.81 16.99
CA GLU A 252 -6.35 6.34 18.37
C GLU A 252 -4.97 6.17 19.03
N PHE A 253 -3.99 5.61 18.32
CA PHE A 253 -2.62 5.50 18.83
C PHE A 253 -1.98 6.86 19.12
N LEU A 254 -2.23 7.86 18.29
CA LEU A 254 -1.71 9.21 18.54
C LEU A 254 -2.31 9.81 19.83
N GLU A 255 -3.61 9.61 20.04
CA GLU A 255 -4.28 10.04 21.28
C GLU A 255 -3.76 9.25 22.50
N TRP A 256 -3.73 7.93 22.43
CA TRP A 256 -3.30 7.07 23.53
C TRP A 256 -1.85 7.25 23.95
N LEU A 257 -0.96 7.62 23.02
CA LEU A 257 0.46 7.87 23.31
C LEU A 257 0.71 9.30 23.83
N ASP A 258 -0.18 10.23 23.56
CA ASP A 258 -0.10 11.58 24.13
C ASP A 258 -0.62 11.62 25.60
N GLU A 259 -1.36 10.58 26.06
CA GLU A 259 -1.84 10.41 27.44
C GLU A 259 -0.77 9.84 28.40
N GLU A 260 0.30 9.22 27.91
CA GLU A 260 1.41 8.65 28.68
C GLU A 260 2.57 9.64 28.86
#